data_e4eb0cc317940d1c137de6c1ca2a0af7
#
_entry.id   e4eb0cc317940d1c137de6c1ca2a0af7
#
_cell.length_a   1.000
_cell.length_b   1.000
_cell.length_c   1.000
_cell.angle_alpha   90.00
_cell.angle_beta   90.00
_cell.angle_gamma   90.00
#
_symmetry.space_group_name_H-M   'P 1'
#
loop_
_entity.id
_entity.type
_entity.pdbx_description
1 polymer ?
#
loop_
_entity_poly.entity_id
_entity_poly.type
_entity_poly.pdbx_seq_one_letter_code
_entity_poly.pdbx_strand_id
1 'polypeptide(L)'
;MKIKNVVVIGSGTMGSGIAAHLCNANVPVTLLDLKTEISEKARERIHKSRPPLLIDKSKINNIKVGNISDDFDVVKDADWIVEAVVERIDIKHQIYDKIFKARKDGAIVSSNTSSIPIKVLSEHLSDIEKKDFCITHFFNPVRYMGLLEIVKNENNDLNKINQLKEFCEIELGKGAIVCNDTPGFLGNRVGVYAMQVAMTEAFKMKLSI
;
A
#
# COMPACT_ATOMS: atom_id res chain seq x y z
N MET A 1 5.87 -18.39 0.62
CA MET A 1 6.88 -17.52 1.27
C MET A 1 6.25 -16.93 2.52
N LYS A 2 6.93 -16.88 3.66
CA LYS A 2 6.40 -16.22 4.86
C LYS A 2 6.86 -14.76 4.86
N ILE A 3 5.93 -13.82 4.83
CA ILE A 3 6.25 -12.38 4.93
C ILE A 3 6.65 -12.09 6.38
N LYS A 4 7.92 -11.71 6.60
CA LYS A 4 8.49 -11.43 7.93
C LYS A 4 9.03 -10.02 8.06
N ASN A 5 9.33 -9.35 6.96
CA ASN A 5 9.92 -8.01 6.93
C ASN A 5 9.31 -7.19 5.79
N VAL A 6 8.82 -6.01 6.10
CA VAL A 6 8.14 -5.14 5.13
C VAL A 6 8.83 -3.77 5.09
N VAL A 7 9.02 -3.26 3.89
CA VAL A 7 9.46 -1.88 3.67
C VAL A 7 8.32 -1.09 3.04
N VAL A 8 8.01 0.06 3.62
CA VAL A 8 7.03 1.00 3.09
C VAL A 8 7.77 2.24 2.58
N ILE A 9 7.59 2.58 1.31
CA ILE A 9 8.24 3.73 0.67
C ILE A 9 7.19 4.82 0.43
N GLY A 10 7.42 5.99 1.02
CA GLY A 10 6.48 7.10 1.09
C GLY A 10 5.80 7.14 2.46
N SER A 11 6.06 8.19 3.22
CA SER A 11 5.57 8.36 4.59
C SER A 11 4.39 9.33 4.72
N GLY A 12 3.64 9.51 3.62
CA GLY A 12 2.37 10.25 3.61
C GLY A 12 1.30 9.58 4.49
N THR A 13 0.06 10.03 4.35
CA THR A 13 -1.08 9.50 5.12
C THR A 13 -1.22 7.98 4.99
N MET A 14 -1.16 7.47 3.76
CA MET A 14 -1.33 6.04 3.50
C MET A 14 -0.13 5.23 3.98
N GLY A 15 1.11 5.61 3.61
CA GLY A 15 2.30 4.87 4.04
C GLY A 15 2.47 4.85 5.56
N SER A 16 2.18 5.97 6.24
CA SER A 16 2.15 6.03 7.70
C SER A 16 1.10 5.09 8.29
N GLY A 17 -0.10 5.05 7.71
CA GLY A 17 -1.17 4.15 8.13
C GLY A 17 -0.84 2.69 7.93
N ILE A 18 -0.23 2.33 6.79
CA ILE A 18 0.21 0.96 6.47
C ILE A 18 1.33 0.52 7.43
N ALA A 19 2.34 1.37 7.65
CA ALA A 19 3.43 1.08 8.59
C ALA A 19 2.92 0.87 10.02
N ALA A 20 1.99 1.71 10.47
CA ALA A 20 1.36 1.57 11.78
C ALA A 20 0.55 0.27 11.89
N HIS A 21 -0.16 -0.11 10.83
CA HIS A 21 -0.97 -1.33 10.82
C HIS A 21 -0.11 -2.59 10.84
N LEU A 22 0.97 -2.62 10.09
CA LEU A 22 1.99 -3.68 10.14
C LEU A 22 2.61 -3.79 11.55
N CYS A 23 2.95 -2.66 12.17
CA CYS A 23 3.46 -2.61 13.53
C CYS A 23 2.45 -3.17 14.55
N ASN A 24 1.16 -2.89 14.41
CA ASN A 24 0.09 -3.46 15.25
C ASN A 24 0.06 -5.00 15.17
N ALA A 25 0.34 -5.56 14.00
CA ALA A 25 0.44 -7.01 13.75
C ALA A 25 1.80 -7.61 14.19
N ASN A 26 2.66 -6.83 14.83
CA ASN A 26 4.04 -7.21 15.20
C ASN A 26 4.91 -7.61 14.00
N VAL A 27 4.60 -7.10 12.81
CA VAL A 27 5.42 -7.29 11.62
C VAL A 27 6.53 -6.22 11.59
N PRO A 28 7.81 -6.60 11.52
CA PRO A 28 8.91 -5.67 11.35
C PRO A 28 8.71 -4.80 10.11
N VAL A 29 8.75 -3.48 10.30
CA VAL A 29 8.50 -2.53 9.23
C VAL A 29 9.53 -1.40 9.25
N THR A 30 10.01 -1.04 8.05
CA THR A 30 10.83 0.16 7.83
C THR A 30 10.07 1.12 6.93
N LEU A 31 9.91 2.36 7.37
CA LEU A 31 9.23 3.44 6.65
C LEU A 31 10.27 4.39 6.07
N LEU A 32 10.36 4.47 4.75
CA LEU A 32 11.29 5.32 4.01
C LEU A 32 10.56 6.49 3.36
N ASP A 33 11.25 7.63 3.27
CA ASP A 33 10.82 8.80 2.48
C ASP A 33 12.03 9.46 1.80
N LEU A 34 11.85 10.61 1.16
CA LEU A 34 12.93 11.35 0.51
C LEU A 34 14.05 11.76 1.48
N LYS A 35 13.68 12.09 2.73
CA LYS A 35 14.60 12.49 3.81
C LYS A 35 14.19 11.83 5.11
N THR A 36 15.17 11.52 5.96
CA THR A 36 14.92 10.89 7.27
C THR A 36 14.01 11.74 8.15
N GLU A 37 14.16 13.07 8.12
CA GLU A 37 13.31 13.97 8.90
C GLU A 37 11.83 13.89 8.52
N ILE A 38 11.52 13.53 7.26
CA ILE A 38 10.13 13.37 6.81
C ILE A 38 9.54 12.10 7.40
N SER A 39 10.27 10.99 7.37
CA SER A 39 9.84 9.71 7.95
C SER A 39 9.80 9.76 9.48
N GLU A 40 10.69 10.49 10.14
CA GLU A 40 10.63 10.77 11.60
C GLU A 40 9.38 11.56 11.98
N LYS A 41 9.09 12.66 11.26
CA LYS A 41 7.84 13.42 11.46
C LYS A 41 6.61 12.56 11.21
N ALA A 42 6.68 11.63 10.26
CA ALA A 42 5.59 10.69 10.02
C ALA A 42 5.40 9.75 11.23
N ARG A 43 6.48 9.21 11.81
CA ARG A 43 6.43 8.40 13.03
C ARG A 43 5.83 9.17 14.20
N GLU A 44 6.17 10.45 14.36
CA GLU A 44 5.52 11.30 15.37
C GLU A 44 4.02 11.50 15.11
N ARG A 45 3.62 11.72 13.84
CA ARG A 45 2.19 11.80 13.47
C ARG A 45 1.44 10.53 13.79
N ILE A 46 2.04 9.36 13.52
CA ILE A 46 1.46 8.06 13.89
C ILE A 46 1.19 8.02 15.39
N HIS A 47 2.17 8.43 16.23
CA HIS A 47 2.05 8.41 17.69
C HIS A 47 0.94 9.36 18.20
N LYS A 48 0.80 10.52 17.57
CA LYS A 48 -0.15 11.58 17.96
C LYS A 48 -1.52 11.47 17.27
N SER A 49 -1.71 10.52 16.34
CA SER A 49 -2.89 10.43 15.47
C SER A 49 -4.21 10.34 16.24
N ARG A 50 -5.23 10.96 15.68
CA ARG A 50 -6.62 10.86 16.12
C ARG A 50 -7.53 10.67 14.89
N PRO A 51 -8.23 9.54 14.78
CA PRO A 51 -8.23 8.39 15.68
C PRO A 51 -6.84 7.70 15.74
N PRO A 52 -6.51 6.95 16.82
CA PRO A 52 -5.19 6.39 17.01
C PRO A 52 -4.89 5.28 15.99
N LEU A 53 -3.75 5.40 15.29
CA LEU A 53 -3.29 4.39 14.33
C LEU A 53 -2.63 3.18 15.01
N LEU A 54 -1.97 3.38 16.15
CA LEU A 54 -1.42 2.29 16.97
C LEU A 54 -2.44 1.82 18.00
N ILE A 55 -2.50 0.51 18.22
CA ILE A 55 -3.25 -0.12 19.33
C ILE A 55 -2.51 0.17 20.64
N ASP A 56 -1.20 -0.05 20.62
CA ASP A 56 -0.29 0.23 21.72
C ASP A 56 0.75 1.26 21.30
N LYS A 57 0.67 2.46 21.85
CA LYS A 57 1.57 3.56 21.52
C LYS A 57 3.02 3.31 21.91
N SER A 58 3.30 2.41 22.87
CA SER A 58 4.65 2.05 23.26
C SER A 58 5.44 1.38 22.12
N LYS A 59 4.74 0.77 21.16
CA LYS A 59 5.32 0.09 20.01
C LYS A 59 5.84 1.03 18.90
N ILE A 60 5.69 2.35 19.04
CA ILE A 60 6.08 3.32 18.00
C ILE A 60 7.54 3.14 17.54
N ASN A 61 8.43 2.79 18.44
CA ASN A 61 9.85 2.58 18.14
C ASN A 61 10.12 1.28 17.35
N ASN A 62 9.14 0.40 17.20
CA ASN A 62 9.23 -0.77 16.33
C ASN A 62 9.09 -0.40 14.85
N ILE A 63 8.59 0.80 14.55
CA ILE A 63 8.62 1.36 13.20
C ILE A 63 9.98 2.00 12.97
N LYS A 64 10.87 1.31 12.24
CA LYS A 64 12.13 1.90 11.80
C LYS A 64 11.85 2.97 10.75
N VAL A 65 12.67 4.01 10.71
CA VAL A 65 12.55 5.10 9.75
C VAL A 65 13.88 5.38 9.08
N GLY A 66 13.85 5.91 7.87
CA GLY A 66 15.04 6.25 7.10
C GLY A 66 14.68 7.00 5.83
N ASN A 67 15.63 7.11 4.92
CA ASN A 67 15.46 7.77 3.63
C ASN A 67 15.85 6.87 2.45
N ILE A 68 15.36 7.23 1.26
CA ILE A 68 15.59 6.46 0.03
C ILE A 68 16.98 6.65 -0.59
N SER A 69 17.83 7.53 -0.05
CA SER A 69 19.18 7.76 -0.55
C SER A 69 20.21 6.93 0.20
N ASP A 70 20.16 6.96 1.53
CA ASP A 70 21.18 6.38 2.39
C ASP A 70 20.76 5.02 2.99
N ASP A 71 19.45 4.82 3.22
CA ASP A 71 18.94 3.65 3.93
C ASP A 71 18.23 2.63 3.01
N PHE A 72 18.36 2.78 1.68
CA PHE A 72 17.63 1.97 0.71
C PHE A 72 18.02 0.49 0.73
N ASP A 73 19.17 0.17 1.27
CA ASP A 73 19.68 -1.21 1.37
C ASP A 73 18.77 -2.14 2.19
N VAL A 74 17.90 -1.59 3.04
CA VAL A 74 16.89 -2.39 3.77
C VAL A 74 15.91 -3.13 2.85
N VAL A 75 15.78 -2.69 1.60
CA VAL A 75 14.95 -3.34 0.57
C VAL A 75 15.47 -4.74 0.21
N LYS A 76 16.79 -4.97 0.36
CA LYS A 76 17.44 -6.27 0.07
C LYS A 76 16.92 -7.42 0.94
N ASP A 77 16.48 -7.10 2.17
CA ASP A 77 15.99 -8.09 3.14
C ASP A 77 14.46 -8.15 3.22
N ALA A 78 13.76 -7.26 2.52
CA ALA A 78 12.31 -7.20 2.54
C ALA A 78 11.67 -8.41 1.83
N ASP A 79 10.61 -8.94 2.41
CA ASP A 79 9.73 -9.94 1.77
C ASP A 79 8.63 -9.26 0.97
N TRP A 80 8.23 -8.08 1.41
CA TRP A 80 7.22 -7.26 0.76
C TRP A 80 7.61 -5.78 0.82
N ILE A 81 7.56 -5.11 -0.33
CA ILE A 81 7.82 -3.68 -0.47
C ILE A 81 6.52 -3.00 -0.93
N VAL A 82 6.03 -2.04 -0.14
CA VAL A 82 4.82 -1.27 -0.43
C VAL A 82 5.21 0.13 -0.85
N GLU A 83 4.89 0.50 -2.07
CA GLU A 83 5.04 1.88 -2.55
C GLU A 83 3.76 2.68 -2.26
N ALA A 84 3.92 3.81 -1.57
CA ALA A 84 2.87 4.76 -1.20
C ALA A 84 3.33 6.22 -1.39
N VAL A 85 4.11 6.48 -2.45
CA VAL A 85 4.57 7.83 -2.81
C VAL A 85 3.47 8.64 -3.51
N VAL A 86 3.78 9.87 -3.92
CA VAL A 86 2.84 10.74 -4.65
C VAL A 86 2.31 10.06 -5.91
N GLU A 87 1.06 10.39 -6.30
CA GLU A 87 0.35 9.78 -7.43
C GLU A 87 0.82 10.35 -8.77
N ARG A 88 2.12 10.17 -9.04
CA ARG A 88 2.81 10.60 -10.26
C ARG A 88 3.55 9.42 -10.86
N ILE A 89 3.22 9.07 -12.09
CA ILE A 89 3.72 7.88 -12.77
C ILE A 89 5.25 7.92 -12.96
N ASP A 90 5.80 9.08 -13.31
CA ASP A 90 7.24 9.28 -13.50
C ASP A 90 8.04 9.01 -12.20
N ILE A 91 7.52 9.44 -11.05
CA ILE A 91 8.13 9.20 -9.74
C ILE A 91 8.01 7.72 -9.35
N LYS A 92 6.84 7.12 -9.59
CA LYS A 92 6.60 5.70 -9.28
C LYS A 92 7.53 4.80 -10.09
N HIS A 93 7.68 5.04 -11.40
CA HIS A 93 8.60 4.29 -12.26
C HIS A 93 10.05 4.37 -11.74
N GLN A 94 10.54 5.56 -11.38
CA GLN A 94 11.89 5.72 -10.80
C GLN A 94 12.07 4.93 -9.51
N ILE A 95 11.04 4.87 -8.67
CA ILE A 95 11.07 4.09 -7.43
C ILE A 95 11.05 2.58 -7.73
N TYR A 96 10.23 2.12 -8.70
CA TYR A 96 10.21 0.70 -9.08
C TYR A 96 11.54 0.26 -9.65
N ASP A 97 12.20 1.05 -10.52
CA ASP A 97 13.53 0.74 -11.04
C ASP A 97 14.55 0.54 -9.91
N LYS A 98 14.50 1.39 -8.88
CA LYS A 98 15.36 1.23 -7.69
C LYS A 98 15.02 -0.02 -6.91
N ILE A 99 13.73 -0.29 -6.67
CA ILE A 99 13.27 -1.46 -5.90
C ILE A 99 13.69 -2.74 -6.62
N PHE A 100 13.37 -2.89 -7.90
CA PHE A 100 13.65 -4.11 -8.64
C PHE A 100 15.13 -4.38 -8.81
N LYS A 101 15.96 -3.35 -8.87
CA LYS A 101 17.43 -3.47 -8.89
C LYS A 101 18.02 -3.91 -7.54
N ALA A 102 17.37 -3.54 -6.41
CA ALA A 102 17.93 -3.75 -5.07
C ALA A 102 17.29 -4.91 -4.31
N ARG A 103 16.03 -5.24 -4.58
CA ARG A 103 15.29 -6.27 -3.83
C ARG A 103 15.90 -7.66 -3.98
N LYS A 104 15.67 -8.53 -3.01
CA LYS A 104 15.96 -9.95 -3.19
C LYS A 104 14.97 -10.60 -4.17
N ASP A 105 15.41 -11.67 -4.79
CA ASP A 105 14.57 -12.46 -5.68
C ASP A 105 13.31 -12.95 -4.97
N GLY A 106 12.18 -12.78 -5.64
CA GLY A 106 10.90 -13.24 -5.15
C GLY A 106 10.21 -12.36 -4.12
N ALA A 107 10.84 -11.25 -3.67
CA ALA A 107 10.16 -10.27 -2.84
C ALA A 107 8.96 -9.66 -3.60
N ILE A 108 7.82 -9.53 -2.93
CA ILE A 108 6.62 -8.91 -3.51
C ILE A 108 6.80 -7.40 -3.51
N VAL A 109 6.45 -6.76 -4.62
CA VAL A 109 6.40 -5.30 -4.76
C VAL A 109 4.97 -4.89 -5.03
N SER A 110 4.46 -3.94 -4.27
CA SER A 110 3.10 -3.44 -4.51
C SER A 110 3.00 -1.93 -4.46
N SER A 111 2.10 -1.38 -5.27
CA SER A 111 1.68 0.02 -5.20
C SER A 111 0.41 0.16 -4.37
N ASN A 112 0.30 1.25 -3.61
CA ASN A 112 -0.96 1.61 -2.94
C ASN A 112 -1.78 2.65 -3.74
N THR A 113 -1.58 2.73 -5.05
CA THR A 113 -2.38 3.62 -5.91
C THR A 113 -3.87 3.30 -5.81
N SER A 114 -4.71 4.32 -5.97
CA SER A 114 -6.17 4.18 -6.05
C SER A 114 -6.72 4.43 -7.46
N SER A 115 -5.89 4.90 -8.39
CA SER A 115 -6.39 5.42 -9.68
C SER A 115 -5.55 5.02 -10.89
N ILE A 116 -4.24 4.79 -10.73
CA ILE A 116 -3.38 4.45 -11.87
C ILE A 116 -3.51 2.95 -12.17
N PRO A 117 -3.89 2.56 -13.40
CA PRO A 117 -4.00 1.15 -13.78
C PRO A 117 -2.69 0.40 -13.60
N ILE A 118 -2.75 -0.86 -13.16
CA ILE A 118 -1.54 -1.68 -12.98
C ILE A 118 -0.78 -1.85 -14.30
N LYS A 119 -1.48 -1.90 -15.42
CA LYS A 119 -0.88 -1.96 -16.76
C LYS A 119 0.06 -0.77 -16.99
N VAL A 120 -0.35 0.44 -16.62
CA VAL A 120 0.44 1.67 -16.77
C VAL A 120 1.62 1.67 -15.77
N LEU A 121 1.36 1.29 -14.51
CA LEU A 121 2.41 1.21 -13.49
C LEU A 121 3.54 0.24 -13.85
N SER A 122 3.21 -0.86 -14.52
CA SER A 122 4.15 -1.93 -14.84
C SER A 122 4.63 -1.95 -16.28
N GLU A 123 4.32 -0.96 -17.11
CA GLU A 123 4.61 -0.97 -18.54
C GLU A 123 6.12 -1.10 -18.85
N HIS A 124 6.98 -0.48 -18.02
CA HIS A 124 8.44 -0.49 -18.17
C HIS A 124 9.12 -1.71 -17.49
N LEU A 125 8.38 -2.47 -16.70
CA LEU A 125 8.90 -3.66 -16.03
C LEU A 125 9.02 -4.84 -17.00
N SER A 126 10.06 -5.66 -16.83
CA SER A 126 10.19 -6.94 -17.52
C SER A 126 9.11 -7.94 -17.07
N ASP A 127 8.86 -8.98 -17.87
CA ASP A 127 7.88 -10.03 -17.50
C ASP A 127 8.28 -10.79 -16.24
N ILE A 128 9.57 -10.86 -15.92
CA ILE A 128 10.07 -11.46 -14.67
C ILE A 128 9.67 -10.58 -13.48
N GLU A 129 9.86 -9.26 -13.58
CA GLU A 129 9.51 -8.30 -12.53
C GLU A 129 8.01 -8.20 -12.32
N LYS A 130 7.23 -8.24 -13.40
CA LYS A 130 5.76 -8.26 -13.34
C LYS A 130 5.20 -9.44 -12.57
N LYS A 131 5.91 -10.59 -12.50
CA LYS A 131 5.47 -11.74 -11.68
C LYS A 131 5.32 -11.38 -10.21
N ASP A 132 6.11 -10.45 -9.73
CA ASP A 132 6.19 -10.04 -8.34
C ASP A 132 5.52 -8.69 -8.05
N PHE A 133 4.94 -8.03 -9.07
CA PHE A 133 4.35 -6.70 -8.96
C PHE A 133 2.82 -6.73 -8.96
N CYS A 134 2.19 -6.15 -7.94
CA CYS A 134 0.73 -6.01 -7.85
C CYS A 134 0.33 -4.65 -7.27
N ILE A 135 -0.96 -4.39 -7.14
CA ILE A 135 -1.47 -3.28 -6.33
C ILE A 135 -2.03 -3.88 -5.02
N THR A 136 -1.75 -3.22 -3.90
CA THR A 136 -2.41 -3.45 -2.61
C THR A 136 -3.06 -2.15 -2.17
N HIS A 137 -4.33 -1.99 -2.51
CA HIS A 137 -5.08 -0.76 -2.26
C HIS A 137 -5.72 -0.82 -0.87
N PHE A 138 -5.06 -0.16 0.08
CA PHE A 138 -5.60 0.07 1.43
C PHE A 138 -6.51 1.28 1.44
N PHE A 139 -7.52 1.26 2.29
CA PHE A 139 -8.44 2.38 2.51
C PHE A 139 -8.08 3.17 3.77
N ASN A 140 -8.28 4.48 3.72
CA ASN A 140 -8.02 5.38 4.84
C ASN A 140 -9.26 5.50 5.77
N PRO A 141 -9.11 5.39 7.09
CA PRO A 141 -7.89 5.11 7.86
C PRO A 141 -7.55 3.60 7.85
N VAL A 142 -6.27 3.27 7.53
CA VAL A 142 -5.83 1.88 7.28
C VAL A 142 -6.20 0.93 8.42
N ARG A 143 -6.07 1.34 9.68
CA ARG A 143 -6.40 0.52 10.84
C ARG A 143 -7.88 0.13 10.89
N TYR A 144 -8.77 1.03 10.51
CA TYR A 144 -10.21 0.91 10.73
C TYR A 144 -10.97 0.34 9.54
N MET A 145 -10.43 0.56 8.35
CA MET A 145 -11.03 0.05 7.11
C MET A 145 -10.64 -1.40 6.91
N GLY A 146 -11.63 -2.29 6.96
CA GLY A 146 -11.41 -3.73 6.84
C GLY A 146 -11.04 -4.20 5.43
N LEU A 147 -11.50 -3.49 4.39
CA LEU A 147 -11.26 -3.86 2.99
C LEU A 147 -9.82 -3.62 2.56
N LEU A 148 -9.24 -4.60 1.85
CA LEU A 148 -8.00 -4.49 1.09
C LEU A 148 -8.22 -5.07 -0.30
N GLU A 149 -7.92 -4.32 -1.34
CA GLU A 149 -7.99 -4.80 -2.72
C GLU A 149 -6.60 -5.16 -3.23
N ILE A 150 -6.49 -6.35 -3.81
CA ILE A 150 -5.28 -6.80 -4.49
C ILE A 150 -5.57 -6.82 -5.98
N VAL A 151 -4.92 -5.93 -6.75
CA VAL A 151 -5.08 -5.90 -8.20
C VAL A 151 -3.86 -6.56 -8.83
N LYS A 152 -4.09 -7.61 -9.60
CA LYS A 152 -3.05 -8.39 -10.26
C LYS A 152 -2.91 -8.03 -11.72
N ASN A 153 -1.73 -8.21 -12.29
CA ASN A 153 -1.51 -8.23 -13.73
C ASN A 153 -1.53 -9.67 -14.29
N GLU A 154 -1.47 -9.80 -15.60
CA GLU A 154 -1.56 -11.09 -16.28
C GLU A 154 -0.33 -12.01 -16.03
N ASN A 155 0.83 -11.43 -15.71
CA ASN A 155 2.08 -12.16 -15.50
C ASN A 155 2.28 -12.61 -14.05
N ASN A 156 1.41 -12.18 -13.11
CA ASN A 156 1.61 -12.47 -11.69
C ASN A 156 1.75 -13.97 -11.39
N ASP A 157 2.68 -14.30 -10.49
CA ASP A 157 2.70 -15.59 -9.84
C ASP A 157 1.51 -15.71 -8.87
N LEU A 158 0.52 -16.52 -9.24
CA LEU A 158 -0.71 -16.68 -8.47
C LEU A 158 -0.46 -17.25 -7.06
N ASN A 159 0.59 -18.04 -6.87
CA ASN A 159 0.95 -18.55 -5.53
C ASN A 159 1.40 -17.39 -4.63
N LYS A 160 2.16 -16.42 -5.16
CA LYS A 160 2.58 -15.23 -4.41
C LYS A 160 1.38 -14.32 -4.08
N ILE A 161 0.48 -14.11 -5.03
CA ILE A 161 -0.75 -13.34 -4.80
C ILE A 161 -1.61 -13.99 -3.70
N ASN A 162 -1.76 -15.32 -3.73
CA ASN A 162 -2.50 -16.05 -2.70
C ASN A 162 -1.81 -15.97 -1.33
N GLN A 163 -0.49 -16.08 -1.27
CA GLN A 163 0.29 -15.94 -0.03
C GLN A 163 0.18 -14.52 0.55
N LEU A 164 0.24 -13.50 -0.31
CA LEU A 164 0.03 -12.11 0.11
C LEU A 164 -1.39 -11.90 0.64
N LYS A 165 -2.39 -12.43 -0.07
CA LYS A 165 -3.80 -12.39 0.37
C LYS A 165 -3.97 -13.03 1.73
N GLU A 166 -3.50 -14.27 1.90
CA GLU A 166 -3.56 -15.01 3.16
C GLU A 166 -2.87 -14.24 4.31
N PHE A 167 -1.68 -13.68 4.06
CA PHE A 167 -0.98 -12.85 5.04
C PHE A 167 -1.83 -11.63 5.43
N CYS A 168 -2.44 -10.94 4.47
CA CYS A 168 -3.27 -9.77 4.75
C CYS A 168 -4.55 -10.15 5.53
N GLU A 169 -5.11 -11.32 5.29
CA GLU A 169 -6.29 -11.81 6.00
C GLU A 169 -5.96 -12.28 7.43
N ILE A 170 -4.92 -13.08 7.59
CA ILE A 170 -4.60 -13.72 8.87
C ILE A 170 -3.82 -12.78 9.79
N GLU A 171 -2.75 -12.17 9.29
CA GLU A 171 -1.85 -11.37 10.13
C GLU A 171 -2.33 -9.92 10.25
N LEU A 172 -2.91 -9.35 9.18
CA LEU A 172 -3.37 -7.95 9.20
C LEU A 172 -4.88 -7.81 9.48
N GLY A 173 -5.63 -8.91 9.54
CA GLY A 173 -7.08 -8.87 9.82
C GLY A 173 -7.88 -8.13 8.73
N LYS A 174 -7.43 -8.15 7.48
CA LYS A 174 -8.12 -7.52 6.35
C LYS A 174 -9.06 -8.49 5.66
N GLY A 175 -10.17 -7.98 5.13
CA GLY A 175 -10.93 -8.67 4.10
C GLY A 175 -10.26 -8.44 2.75
N ALA A 176 -9.31 -9.31 2.37
CA ALA A 176 -8.53 -9.12 1.15
C ALA A 176 -9.24 -9.75 -0.06
N ILE A 177 -9.52 -8.94 -1.08
CA ILE A 177 -10.15 -9.37 -2.33
C ILE A 177 -9.21 -9.16 -3.52
N VAL A 178 -9.16 -10.15 -4.41
CA VAL A 178 -8.45 -10.01 -5.69
C VAL A 178 -9.41 -9.38 -6.70
N CYS A 179 -9.01 -8.23 -7.24
CA CYS A 179 -9.81 -7.41 -8.14
C CYS A 179 -9.19 -7.35 -9.53
N ASN A 180 -10.03 -7.02 -10.52
CA ASN A 180 -9.58 -6.69 -11.87
C ASN A 180 -9.03 -5.25 -11.91
N ASP A 181 -8.13 -4.99 -12.87
CA ASP A 181 -7.61 -3.65 -13.17
C ASP A 181 -8.68 -2.82 -13.91
N THR A 182 -9.70 -2.40 -13.18
CA THR A 182 -10.78 -1.54 -13.70
C THR A 182 -10.76 -0.20 -12.97
N PRO A 183 -11.18 0.91 -13.60
CA PRO A 183 -11.21 2.23 -12.96
C PRO A 183 -11.96 2.21 -11.64
N GLY A 184 -11.28 2.64 -10.56
CA GLY A 184 -11.82 2.64 -9.20
C GLY A 184 -11.85 1.26 -8.54
N PHE A 185 -11.26 0.24 -9.15
CA PHE A 185 -11.23 -1.17 -8.71
C PHE A 185 -12.63 -1.67 -8.33
N LEU A 186 -12.85 -2.16 -7.12
CA LEU A 186 -14.16 -2.61 -6.65
C LEU A 186 -14.79 -1.59 -5.68
N GLY A 187 -14.10 -1.24 -4.59
CA GLY A 187 -14.67 -0.44 -3.51
C GLY A 187 -15.02 0.99 -3.93
N ASN A 188 -14.07 1.69 -4.56
CA ASN A 188 -14.34 3.03 -5.07
C ASN A 188 -15.40 3.02 -6.17
N ARG A 189 -15.40 2.01 -7.05
CA ARG A 189 -16.40 1.88 -8.11
C ARG A 189 -17.82 1.73 -7.55
N VAL A 190 -18.02 0.86 -6.56
CA VAL A 190 -19.31 0.68 -5.89
C VAL A 190 -19.72 1.95 -5.14
N GLY A 191 -18.78 2.55 -4.39
CA GLY A 191 -19.05 3.77 -3.63
C GLY A 191 -19.45 4.95 -4.50
N VAL A 192 -18.71 5.21 -5.59
CA VAL A 192 -19.02 6.28 -6.54
C VAL A 192 -20.35 6.03 -7.23
N TYR A 193 -20.65 4.79 -7.63
CA TYR A 193 -21.94 4.45 -8.21
C TYR A 193 -23.10 4.75 -7.23
N ALA A 194 -22.98 4.32 -5.98
CA ALA A 194 -24.00 4.58 -4.97
C ALA A 194 -24.21 6.08 -4.74
N MET A 195 -23.13 6.87 -4.65
CA MET A 195 -23.23 8.33 -4.54
C MET A 195 -23.91 8.95 -5.76
N GLN A 196 -23.56 8.50 -6.96
CA GLN A 196 -24.17 9.03 -8.20
C GLN A 196 -25.65 8.73 -8.28
N VAL A 197 -26.10 7.54 -7.87
CA VAL A 197 -27.53 7.18 -7.77
C VAL A 197 -28.22 8.09 -6.77
N ALA A 198 -27.68 8.25 -5.57
CA ALA A 198 -28.26 9.11 -4.54
C ALA A 198 -28.41 10.57 -5.00
N MET A 199 -27.35 11.12 -5.64
CA MET A 199 -27.40 12.47 -6.21
C MET A 199 -28.46 12.61 -7.31
N THR A 200 -28.52 11.63 -8.20
CA THR A 200 -29.51 11.63 -9.29
C THR A 200 -30.94 11.65 -8.76
N GLU A 201 -31.23 10.83 -7.75
CA GLU A 201 -32.56 10.81 -7.11
C GLU A 201 -32.84 12.11 -6.35
N ALA A 202 -31.86 12.67 -5.65
CA ALA A 202 -32.01 13.96 -4.97
C ALA A 202 -32.38 15.09 -5.96
N PHE A 203 -31.73 15.13 -7.12
CA PHE A 203 -32.07 16.09 -8.18
C PHE A 203 -33.46 15.87 -8.75
N LYS A 204 -33.89 14.61 -9.00
CA LYS A 204 -35.24 14.30 -9.47
C LYS A 204 -36.30 14.74 -8.46
N MET A 205 -36.00 14.56 -7.17
CA MET A 205 -36.90 14.95 -6.06
C MET A 205 -36.84 16.45 -5.76
N LYS A 206 -36.01 17.23 -6.47
CA LYS A 206 -35.82 18.68 -6.25
C LYS A 206 -35.43 19.03 -4.81
N LEU A 207 -34.65 18.17 -4.16
CA LEU A 207 -34.13 18.44 -2.84
C LEU A 207 -33.06 19.56 -2.92
N SER A 208 -33.10 20.49 -1.93
CA SER A 208 -32.01 21.46 -1.76
C SER A 208 -30.81 20.77 -1.13
N ILE A 209 -29.64 21.20 -1.55
CA ILE A 209 -28.35 20.80 -0.97
C ILE A 209 -28.03 21.75 0.19
#